data_194ef8042c4d624e28aece6a717fa7ec
#
_entry.id   194ef8042c4d624e28aece6a717fa7ec
#
_cell.length_a   1.000
_cell.length_b   1.000
_cell.length_c   1.000
_cell.angle_alpha   90.00
_cell.angle_beta   90.00
_cell.angle_gamma   90.00
#
_symmetry.space_group_name_H-M   'P 1'
#
loop_
_entity.id
_entity.type
_entity.pdbx_description
1 polymer ?
#
loop_
_entity_poly.entity_id
_entity_poly.type
_entity_poly.pdbx_seq_one_letter_code
_entity_poly.pdbx_strand_id
1 'polypeptide(L)'
;MQESGKSASTIKTDLAAIRFFHDKMSRPKYQLPTNDELAVELKRRCFGQVDRTWSNIEFNKMLGRALAEDRYDFILALYLARYAGLRIHECFRIDTAAAEQALRENAVTVKGKGGKVRTIPINGKIAVAMRAQLARTPRGQKLLVPDGMPTDRAITLLQLFIMKHRDEVREAGSDCPLTFHGLRHTYAAEKYRELTDSGKSALDAHFAVSRLLGHERSDVTNIYLASVRKGERHEQ
;
A
#
# COMPACT_ATOMS: atom_id res chain seq x y z
N MET A 1 -22.97 -3.69 18.31
CA MET A 1 -21.82 -3.41 17.40
C MET A 1 -20.48 -3.60 18.08
N GLN A 2 -20.22 -3.08 19.27
CA GLN A 2 -18.96 -3.35 19.99
C GLN A 2 -18.87 -4.81 20.46
N GLU A 3 -19.94 -5.37 20.94
CA GLU A 3 -20.05 -6.79 21.33
C GLU A 3 -19.82 -7.75 20.15
N SER A 4 -20.02 -7.31 18.91
CA SER A 4 -19.75 -8.09 17.70
C SER A 4 -18.28 -8.09 17.25
N GLY A 5 -17.35 -7.54 18.04
CA GLY A 5 -15.92 -7.50 17.74
C GLY A 5 -15.50 -6.56 16.60
N LYS A 6 -16.38 -5.68 16.12
CA LYS A 6 -16.05 -4.70 15.09
C LYS A 6 -15.01 -3.68 15.57
N SER A 7 -14.11 -3.26 14.69
CA SER A 7 -13.13 -2.22 15.01
C SER A 7 -13.81 -0.87 15.30
N ALA A 8 -13.22 -0.06 16.18
CA ALA A 8 -13.72 1.29 16.48
C ALA A 8 -13.86 2.17 15.21
N SER A 9 -12.97 1.99 14.23
CA SER A 9 -13.04 2.69 12.93
C SER A 9 -14.27 2.26 12.12
N THR A 10 -14.58 0.97 12.10
CA THR A 10 -15.77 0.43 11.43
C THR A 10 -17.04 0.96 12.07
N ILE A 11 -17.10 0.93 13.42
CA ILE A 11 -18.24 1.43 14.18
C ILE A 11 -18.48 2.92 13.88
N LYS A 12 -17.43 3.76 13.87
CA LYS A 12 -17.54 5.19 13.52
C LYS A 12 -18.09 5.41 12.12
N THR A 13 -17.66 4.59 11.15
CA THR A 13 -18.14 4.67 9.76
C THR A 13 -19.61 4.26 9.67
N ASP A 14 -19.98 3.16 10.33
CA ASP A 14 -21.36 2.68 10.36
C ASP A 14 -22.30 3.72 11.00
N LEU A 15 -21.90 4.31 12.13
CA LEU A 15 -22.67 5.37 12.81
C LEU A 15 -22.80 6.63 11.94
N ALA A 16 -21.74 7.04 11.26
CA ALA A 16 -21.80 8.18 10.34
C ALA A 16 -22.75 7.91 9.17
N ALA A 17 -22.75 6.70 8.61
CA ALA A 17 -23.67 6.30 7.56
C ALA A 17 -25.14 6.30 8.07
N ILE A 18 -25.40 5.74 9.25
CA ILE A 18 -26.74 5.74 9.85
C ILE A 18 -27.27 7.17 10.03
N ARG A 19 -26.45 8.08 10.58
CA ARG A 19 -26.83 9.49 10.75
C ARG A 19 -27.10 10.16 9.42
N PHE A 20 -26.23 9.95 8.42
CA PHE A 20 -26.42 10.52 7.09
C PHE A 20 -27.74 10.08 6.46
N PHE A 21 -28.06 8.80 6.50
CA PHE A 21 -29.34 8.30 5.94
C PHE A 21 -30.54 8.78 6.76
N HIS A 22 -30.44 8.78 8.08
CA HIS A 22 -31.50 9.31 8.95
C HIS A 22 -31.81 10.78 8.62
N ASP A 23 -30.79 11.63 8.51
CA ASP A 23 -30.95 13.06 8.24
C ASP A 23 -31.46 13.35 6.82
N LYS A 24 -31.10 12.52 5.85
CA LYS A 24 -31.46 12.71 4.43
C LYS A 24 -32.81 12.11 4.05
N MET A 25 -33.18 10.98 4.63
CA MET A 25 -34.32 10.19 4.17
C MET A 25 -35.57 10.34 5.03
N SER A 26 -35.44 10.66 6.32
CA SER A 26 -36.58 10.61 7.25
C SER A 26 -37.12 11.96 7.68
N ARG A 27 -36.56 13.11 7.27
CA ARG A 27 -36.92 14.44 7.79
C ARG A 27 -37.14 14.35 9.32
N PRO A 28 -36.11 14.00 10.08
CA PRO A 28 -36.26 13.51 11.42
C PRO A 28 -36.82 14.63 12.34
N LYS A 29 -37.73 14.23 13.23
CA LYS A 29 -38.24 15.10 14.30
C LYS A 29 -37.24 15.26 15.45
N TYR A 30 -36.20 14.42 15.49
CA TYR A 30 -35.11 14.39 16.48
C TYR A 30 -33.78 14.15 15.81
N GLN A 31 -32.70 14.57 16.43
CA GLN A 31 -31.34 14.25 15.98
C GLN A 31 -30.85 12.95 16.63
N LEU A 32 -30.19 12.11 15.87
CA LEU A 32 -29.52 10.94 16.43
C LEU A 32 -28.30 11.40 17.27
N PRO A 33 -28.02 10.72 18.39
CA PRO A 33 -26.94 11.15 19.29
C PRO A 33 -25.59 11.13 18.59
N THR A 34 -24.73 12.06 18.98
CA THR A 34 -23.33 12.14 18.52
C THR A 34 -22.48 10.98 19.10
N ASN A 35 -21.25 10.81 18.64
CA ASN A 35 -20.37 9.79 19.21
C ASN A 35 -20.00 10.07 20.67
N ASP A 36 -19.98 11.34 21.07
CA ASP A 36 -19.62 11.78 22.41
C ASP A 36 -20.78 11.59 23.41
N GLU A 37 -22.02 11.64 22.90
CA GLU A 37 -23.25 11.39 23.69
C GLU A 37 -23.54 9.87 23.84
N LEU A 38 -22.94 9.03 23.01
CA LEU A 38 -23.03 7.59 23.17
C LEU A 38 -22.12 7.18 24.34
N ALA A 39 -22.66 6.54 25.35
CA ALA A 39 -21.95 6.06 26.55
C ALA A 39 -20.90 4.96 26.24
N VAL A 40 -20.29 4.99 25.05
CA VAL A 40 -19.41 3.98 24.54
C VAL A 40 -18.09 4.59 24.11
N GLU A 41 -17.03 4.35 24.88
CA GLU A 41 -15.68 4.76 24.55
C GLU A 41 -15.15 3.97 23.33
N LEU A 42 -15.04 4.65 22.19
CA LEU A 42 -14.43 4.06 21.01
C LEU A 42 -12.90 4.22 21.11
N LYS A 43 -12.20 3.12 21.34
CA LYS A 43 -10.74 3.10 21.42
C LYS A 43 -10.10 3.83 20.22
N ARG A 44 -9.12 4.70 20.49
CA ARG A 44 -8.32 5.32 19.44
C ARG A 44 -7.57 4.26 18.65
N ARG A 45 -7.48 4.48 17.32
CA ARG A 45 -6.69 3.60 16.46
C ARG A 45 -5.21 3.72 16.84
N CYS A 46 -4.61 2.63 17.28
CA CYS A 46 -3.18 2.53 17.50
C CYS A 46 -2.49 2.21 16.17
N PHE A 47 -1.48 3.00 15.81
CA PHE A 47 -0.70 2.81 14.59
C PHE A 47 0.61 2.06 14.92
N GLY A 48 1.09 1.23 13.98
CA GLY A 48 2.40 0.60 14.08
C GLY A 48 2.47 -0.63 14.99
N GLN A 49 1.35 -1.29 15.29
CA GLN A 49 1.34 -2.50 16.14
C GLN A 49 1.58 -3.81 15.37
N VAL A 50 1.26 -3.84 14.09
CA VAL A 50 1.36 -5.06 13.27
C VAL A 50 2.43 -4.86 12.23
N ASP A 51 3.47 -5.69 12.26
CA ASP A 51 4.44 -5.81 11.18
C ASP A 51 3.78 -6.47 9.97
N ARG A 52 3.91 -5.82 8.82
CA ARG A 52 3.37 -6.27 7.53
C ARG A 52 4.44 -6.36 6.47
N THR A 53 5.71 -6.25 6.87
CA THR A 53 6.82 -6.30 5.91
C THR A 53 7.00 -7.71 5.38
N TRP A 54 7.34 -7.81 4.11
CA TRP A 54 7.72 -9.07 3.48
C TRP A 54 9.22 -9.28 3.62
N SER A 55 9.64 -10.49 3.87
CA SER A 55 11.04 -10.87 3.74
C SER A 55 11.48 -10.92 2.27
N ASN A 56 12.79 -10.93 2.04
CA ASN A 56 13.33 -11.11 0.70
C ASN A 56 13.04 -12.51 0.15
N ILE A 57 12.96 -13.52 1.00
CA ILE A 57 12.65 -14.90 0.62
C ILE A 57 11.21 -15.01 0.14
N GLU A 58 10.25 -14.47 0.91
CA GLU A 58 8.83 -14.43 0.57
C GLU A 58 8.60 -13.69 -0.74
N PHE A 59 9.25 -12.53 -0.89
CA PHE A 59 9.16 -11.72 -2.10
C PHE A 59 9.68 -12.45 -3.34
N ASN A 60 10.85 -13.07 -3.25
CA ASN A 60 11.45 -13.81 -4.37
C ASN A 60 10.63 -15.04 -4.74
N LYS A 61 10.09 -15.76 -3.75
CA LYS A 61 9.17 -16.88 -4.02
C LYS A 61 7.90 -16.41 -4.75
N MET A 62 7.31 -15.28 -4.33
CA MET A 62 6.13 -14.72 -5.02
C MET A 62 6.44 -14.29 -6.45
N LEU A 63 7.62 -13.71 -6.71
CA LEU A 63 8.07 -13.39 -8.06
C LEU A 63 8.23 -14.67 -8.90
N GLY A 64 8.77 -15.74 -8.32
CA GLY A 64 8.88 -17.04 -8.97
C GLY A 64 7.51 -17.61 -9.38
N ARG A 65 6.48 -17.45 -8.52
CA ARG A 65 5.10 -17.82 -8.87
C ARG A 65 4.52 -16.99 -9.99
N ALA A 66 4.76 -15.67 -9.97
CA ALA A 66 4.31 -14.79 -11.04
C ALA A 66 5.00 -15.14 -12.39
N LEU A 67 6.28 -15.49 -12.36
CA LEU A 67 7.02 -15.92 -13.54
C LEU A 67 6.50 -17.26 -14.07
N ALA A 68 6.22 -18.23 -13.21
CA ALA A 68 5.70 -19.54 -13.57
C ALA A 68 4.28 -19.49 -14.18
N GLU A 69 3.51 -18.47 -13.87
CA GLU A 69 2.18 -18.21 -14.45
C GLU A 69 2.22 -17.16 -15.59
N ASP A 70 3.40 -16.80 -16.12
CA ASP A 70 3.63 -15.79 -17.17
C ASP A 70 3.01 -14.40 -16.86
N ARG A 71 2.88 -14.07 -15.56
CA ARG A 71 2.29 -12.81 -15.09
C ARG A 71 3.34 -11.72 -14.94
N TYR A 72 3.89 -11.27 -16.06
CA TYR A 72 4.87 -10.19 -16.11
C TYR A 72 4.31 -8.84 -15.65
N ASP A 73 3.01 -8.63 -15.85
CA ASP A 73 2.24 -7.51 -15.28
C ASP A 73 2.30 -7.50 -13.76
N PHE A 74 2.16 -8.67 -13.12
CA PHE A 74 2.26 -8.80 -11.66
C PHE A 74 3.69 -8.60 -11.18
N ILE A 75 4.69 -9.10 -11.90
CA ILE A 75 6.11 -8.88 -11.58
C ILE A 75 6.41 -7.38 -11.51
N LEU A 76 5.97 -6.60 -12.51
CA LEU A 76 6.16 -5.15 -12.53
C LEU A 76 5.40 -4.48 -11.36
N ALA A 77 4.15 -4.87 -11.10
CA ALA A 77 3.38 -4.32 -9.98
C ALA A 77 4.07 -4.58 -8.63
N LEU A 78 4.57 -5.81 -8.41
CA LEU A 78 5.29 -6.19 -7.20
C LEU A 78 6.59 -5.39 -7.03
N TYR A 79 7.37 -5.18 -8.12
CA TYR A 79 8.57 -4.35 -8.08
C TYR A 79 8.25 -2.88 -7.77
N LEU A 80 7.21 -2.30 -8.37
CA LEU A 80 6.80 -0.92 -8.11
C LEU A 80 6.40 -0.73 -6.63
N ALA A 81 5.68 -1.69 -6.05
CA ALA A 81 5.34 -1.63 -4.63
C ALA A 81 6.56 -1.79 -3.72
N ARG A 82 7.45 -2.76 -4.02
CA ARG A 82 8.58 -3.14 -3.20
C ARG A 82 9.73 -2.14 -3.23
N TYR A 83 10.01 -1.52 -4.39
CA TYR A 83 11.18 -0.67 -4.59
C TYR A 83 10.85 0.80 -4.85
N ALA A 84 9.60 1.16 -5.13
CA ALA A 84 9.16 2.54 -5.25
C ALA A 84 8.01 2.89 -4.29
N GLY A 85 7.54 1.93 -3.49
CA GLY A 85 6.52 2.16 -2.47
C GLY A 85 5.16 2.60 -3.04
N LEU A 86 4.83 2.26 -4.28
CA LEU A 86 3.57 2.65 -4.90
C LEU A 86 2.37 1.92 -4.29
N ARG A 87 1.24 2.63 -4.20
CA ARG A 87 -0.05 1.99 -3.90
C ARG A 87 -0.53 1.20 -5.11
N ILE A 88 -1.32 0.16 -4.89
CA ILE A 88 -1.83 -0.69 -5.98
C ILE A 88 -2.52 0.13 -7.08
N HIS A 89 -3.37 1.08 -6.72
CA HIS A 89 -4.04 1.96 -7.69
C HIS A 89 -3.08 2.87 -8.47
N GLU A 90 -1.95 3.26 -7.86
CA GLU A 90 -0.93 4.06 -8.52
C GLU A 90 -0.20 3.24 -9.58
N CYS A 91 0.14 1.97 -9.28
CA CYS A 91 0.73 1.05 -10.24
C CYS A 91 -0.16 0.85 -11.47
N PHE A 92 -1.46 0.58 -11.26
CA PHE A 92 -2.41 0.28 -12.34
C PHE A 92 -2.90 1.51 -13.11
N ARG A 93 -2.43 2.71 -12.77
CA ARG A 93 -2.67 3.94 -13.55
C ARG A 93 -1.55 4.28 -14.52
N ILE A 94 -0.40 3.63 -14.42
CA ILE A 94 0.73 3.87 -15.31
C ILE A 94 0.36 3.36 -16.70
N ASP A 95 0.33 4.27 -17.67
CA ASP A 95 0.17 3.97 -19.09
C ASP A 95 1.52 3.93 -19.80
N THR A 96 1.51 3.63 -21.09
CA THR A 96 2.73 3.53 -21.89
C THR A 96 3.51 4.86 -21.94
N ALA A 97 2.82 6.00 -22.00
CA ALA A 97 3.47 7.31 -22.04
C ALA A 97 4.16 7.64 -20.72
N ALA A 98 3.48 7.40 -19.59
CA ALA A 98 4.05 7.58 -18.25
C ALA A 98 5.22 6.64 -17.99
N ALA A 99 5.17 5.41 -18.51
CA ALA A 99 6.26 4.46 -18.38
C ALA A 99 7.48 4.84 -19.22
N GLU A 100 7.29 5.31 -20.47
CA GLU A 100 8.37 5.83 -21.30
C GLU A 100 9.04 7.06 -20.65
N GLN A 101 8.24 7.95 -20.08
CA GLN A 101 8.76 9.09 -19.32
C GLN A 101 9.56 8.62 -18.10
N ALA A 102 9.02 7.68 -17.32
CA ALA A 102 9.70 7.15 -16.15
C ALA A 102 11.06 6.52 -16.47
N LEU A 103 11.17 5.84 -17.62
CA LEU A 103 12.43 5.25 -18.09
C LEU A 103 13.45 6.31 -18.56
N ARG A 104 12.99 7.43 -19.15
CA ARG A 104 13.89 8.54 -19.53
C ARG A 104 14.41 9.31 -18.31
N GLU A 105 13.54 9.54 -17.33
CA GLU A 105 13.84 10.33 -16.14
C GLU A 105 14.45 9.50 -14.98
N ASN A 106 14.51 8.17 -15.14
CA ASN A 106 14.83 7.24 -14.05
C ASN A 106 13.96 7.45 -12.78
N ALA A 107 12.74 7.93 -12.97
CA ALA A 107 11.81 8.24 -11.89
C ALA A 107 10.36 8.13 -12.37
N VAL A 108 9.49 7.57 -11.53
CA VAL A 108 8.05 7.49 -11.82
C VAL A 108 7.30 8.59 -11.09
N THR A 109 6.49 9.34 -11.84
CA THR A 109 5.62 10.38 -11.28
C THR A 109 4.20 9.82 -11.14
N VAL A 110 3.65 9.92 -9.94
CA VAL A 110 2.31 9.41 -9.62
C VAL A 110 1.45 10.45 -8.93
N LYS A 111 0.16 10.41 -9.24
CA LYS A 111 -0.88 11.21 -8.58
C LYS A 111 -1.59 10.38 -7.53
N GLY A 112 -1.38 10.71 -6.26
CA GLY A 112 -1.97 10.02 -5.12
C GLY A 112 -3.38 10.50 -4.75
N LYS A 113 -3.86 10.04 -3.59
CA LYS A 113 -5.13 10.48 -3.00
C LYS A 113 -5.07 12.00 -2.76
N GLY A 114 -6.18 12.71 -3.00
CA GLY A 114 -6.23 14.18 -2.88
C GLY A 114 -5.52 14.94 -4.01
N GLY A 115 -5.12 14.26 -5.09
CA GLY A 115 -4.49 14.92 -6.25
C GLY A 115 -2.99 15.21 -6.09
N LYS A 116 -2.38 14.85 -4.96
CA LYS A 116 -0.97 15.10 -4.69
C LYS A 116 -0.06 14.33 -5.65
N VAL A 117 0.80 15.07 -6.35
CA VAL A 117 1.79 14.51 -7.27
C VAL A 117 3.11 14.30 -6.52
N ARG A 118 3.77 13.16 -6.76
CA ARG A 118 5.12 12.90 -6.29
C ARG A 118 5.91 12.13 -7.32
N THR A 119 7.21 12.34 -7.34
CA THR A 119 8.18 11.66 -8.20
C THR A 119 9.07 10.78 -7.33
N ILE A 120 9.23 9.53 -7.72
CA ILE A 120 9.97 8.52 -6.98
C ILE A 120 11.01 7.90 -7.92
N PRO A 121 12.30 7.87 -7.54
CA PRO A 121 13.33 7.19 -8.32
C PRO A 121 12.99 5.72 -8.55
N ILE A 122 13.29 5.21 -9.74
CA ILE A 122 13.17 3.77 -10.06
C ILE A 122 14.55 3.15 -10.13
N ASN A 123 14.65 1.88 -9.72
CA ASN A 123 15.88 1.11 -9.83
C ASN A 123 15.91 0.26 -11.11
N GLY A 124 17.06 -0.38 -11.37
CA GLY A 124 17.25 -1.20 -12.57
C GLY A 124 16.24 -2.35 -12.69
N LYS A 125 15.78 -2.96 -11.58
CA LYS A 125 14.77 -4.03 -11.61
C LYS A 125 13.43 -3.54 -12.13
N ILE A 126 12.99 -2.37 -11.66
CA ILE A 126 11.77 -1.72 -12.18
C ILE A 126 11.96 -1.36 -13.65
N ALA A 127 13.09 -0.77 -14.02
CA ALA A 127 13.34 -0.34 -15.40
C ALA A 127 13.32 -1.51 -16.39
N VAL A 128 13.94 -2.65 -16.04
CA VAL A 128 13.94 -3.87 -16.87
C VAL A 128 12.51 -4.42 -17.01
N ALA A 129 11.79 -4.60 -15.92
CA ALA A 129 10.41 -5.10 -15.94
C ALA A 129 9.47 -4.16 -16.70
N MET A 130 9.65 -2.84 -16.56
CA MET A 130 8.86 -1.84 -17.27
C MET A 130 9.09 -1.87 -18.78
N ARG A 131 10.35 -1.99 -19.24
CA ARG A 131 10.67 -2.16 -20.66
C ARG A 131 10.06 -3.45 -21.23
N ALA A 132 10.16 -4.56 -20.50
CA ALA A 132 9.57 -5.82 -20.91
C ALA A 132 8.04 -5.74 -21.04
N GLN A 133 7.38 -5.01 -20.14
CA GLN A 133 5.94 -4.82 -20.19
C GLN A 133 5.53 -3.83 -21.29
N LEU A 134 6.30 -2.76 -21.52
CA LEU A 134 6.09 -1.81 -22.62
C LEU A 134 6.12 -2.51 -23.99
N ALA A 135 7.04 -3.44 -24.19
CA ALA A 135 7.15 -4.20 -25.45
C ALA A 135 5.91 -5.07 -25.75
N ARG A 136 5.07 -5.33 -24.74
CA ARG A 136 3.86 -6.16 -24.85
C ARG A 136 2.56 -5.34 -24.82
N THR A 137 2.65 -4.05 -24.49
CA THR A 137 1.46 -3.21 -24.27
C THR A 137 1.28 -2.26 -25.45
N PRO A 138 0.11 -2.26 -26.12
CA PRO A 138 -0.19 -1.32 -27.17
C PRO A 138 -0.10 0.13 -26.68
N ARG A 139 0.34 1.04 -27.56
CA ARG A 139 0.49 2.45 -27.23
C ARG A 139 -0.82 3.07 -26.75
N GLY A 140 -0.75 3.90 -25.72
CA GLY A 140 -1.91 4.56 -25.11
C GLY A 140 -2.68 3.71 -24.08
N GLN A 141 -2.31 2.44 -23.92
CA GLN A 141 -2.93 1.56 -22.91
C GLN A 141 -2.17 1.60 -21.57
N LYS A 142 -2.84 1.15 -20.52
CA LYS A 142 -2.25 0.97 -19.19
C LYS A 142 -1.36 -0.28 -19.16
N LEU A 143 -0.16 -0.18 -18.59
CA LEU A 143 0.81 -1.26 -18.58
C LEU A 143 0.33 -2.55 -17.89
N LEU A 144 -0.46 -2.41 -16.82
CA LEU A 144 -0.82 -3.52 -15.94
C LEU A 144 -2.28 -3.96 -16.10
N VAL A 145 -2.97 -3.41 -17.10
CA VAL A 145 -4.39 -3.71 -17.35
C VAL A 145 -4.51 -4.35 -18.72
N PRO A 146 -4.91 -5.62 -18.81
CA PRO A 146 -5.20 -6.26 -20.10
C PRO A 146 -6.25 -5.49 -20.89
N ASP A 147 -6.15 -5.55 -22.22
CA ASP A 147 -7.11 -4.90 -23.11
C ASP A 147 -8.55 -5.35 -22.83
N GLY A 148 -9.48 -4.40 -22.88
CA GLY A 148 -10.89 -4.65 -22.58
C GLY A 148 -11.23 -4.94 -21.12
N MET A 149 -10.23 -4.99 -20.20
CA MET A 149 -10.48 -5.28 -18.80
C MET A 149 -10.64 -4.00 -17.97
N PRO A 150 -11.64 -3.92 -17.06
CA PRO A 150 -11.72 -2.86 -16.06
C PRO A 150 -10.53 -2.89 -15.09
N THR A 151 -10.03 -1.70 -14.73
CA THR A 151 -8.85 -1.59 -13.86
C THR A 151 -9.05 -2.23 -12.48
N ASP A 152 -10.22 -2.11 -11.89
CA ASP A 152 -10.58 -2.72 -10.61
C ASP A 152 -10.53 -4.25 -10.66
N ARG A 153 -10.94 -4.84 -11.79
CA ARG A 153 -10.82 -6.29 -12.00
C ARG A 153 -9.35 -6.72 -12.10
N ALA A 154 -8.52 -5.99 -12.84
CA ALA A 154 -7.08 -6.29 -12.93
C ALA A 154 -6.40 -6.19 -11.54
N ILE A 155 -6.76 -5.20 -10.73
CA ILE A 155 -6.32 -5.08 -9.33
C ILE A 155 -6.77 -6.30 -8.51
N THR A 156 -8.03 -6.69 -8.64
CA THR A 156 -8.58 -7.85 -7.92
C THR A 156 -7.83 -9.13 -8.29
N LEU A 157 -7.48 -9.33 -9.55
CA LEU A 157 -6.71 -10.50 -9.99
C LEU A 157 -5.34 -10.58 -9.33
N LEU A 158 -4.62 -9.46 -9.20
CA LEU A 158 -3.35 -9.43 -8.47
C LEU A 158 -3.54 -9.74 -6.99
N GLN A 159 -4.59 -9.21 -6.36
CA GLN A 159 -4.88 -9.48 -4.95
C GLN A 159 -5.23 -10.96 -4.72
N LEU A 160 -6.03 -11.54 -5.60
CA LEU A 160 -6.37 -12.97 -5.57
C LEU A 160 -5.14 -13.86 -5.82
N PHE A 161 -4.25 -13.46 -6.74
CA PHE A 161 -2.99 -14.13 -6.97
C PHE A 161 -2.12 -14.18 -5.71
N ILE A 162 -1.93 -13.04 -5.04
CA ILE A 162 -1.20 -12.99 -3.76
C ILE A 162 -1.89 -13.87 -2.71
N MET A 163 -3.21 -13.81 -2.60
CA MET A 163 -3.98 -14.60 -1.65
C MET A 163 -3.84 -16.11 -1.90
N LYS A 164 -3.85 -16.53 -3.16
CA LYS A 164 -3.68 -17.93 -3.59
C LYS A 164 -2.33 -18.49 -3.15
N HIS A 165 -1.26 -17.72 -3.30
CA HIS A 165 0.11 -18.20 -3.10
C HIS A 165 0.72 -17.83 -1.75
N ARG A 166 0.11 -16.92 -0.96
CA ARG A 166 0.72 -16.37 0.25
C ARG A 166 1.14 -17.41 1.28
N ASP A 167 0.34 -18.47 1.47
CA ASP A 167 0.62 -19.47 2.51
C ASP A 167 1.77 -20.41 2.08
N GLU A 168 1.97 -20.61 0.78
CA GLU A 168 3.06 -21.36 0.21
C GLU A 168 4.40 -20.59 0.25
N VAL A 169 4.37 -19.28 0.02
CA VAL A 169 5.58 -18.46 -0.04
C VAL A 169 6.02 -17.96 1.34
N ARG A 170 5.13 -18.00 2.32
CA ARG A 170 5.40 -17.52 3.69
C ARG A 170 6.56 -18.29 4.32
N GLU A 171 7.41 -17.59 5.05
CA GLU A 171 8.44 -18.21 5.85
C GLU A 171 7.86 -18.92 7.07
N ALA A 172 8.47 -20.03 7.47
CA ALA A 172 8.06 -20.76 8.66
C ALA A 172 8.19 -19.87 9.90
N GLY A 173 7.14 -19.83 10.71
CA GLY A 173 7.07 -18.99 11.91
C GLY A 173 6.71 -17.52 11.67
N SER A 174 6.46 -17.12 10.42
CA SER A 174 5.98 -15.77 10.11
C SER A 174 4.45 -15.70 10.22
N ASP A 175 3.93 -14.79 11.05
CA ASP A 175 2.51 -14.45 11.13
C ASP A 175 2.13 -13.27 10.22
N CYS A 176 3.06 -12.82 9.38
CA CYS A 176 2.84 -11.66 8.52
C CYS A 176 1.72 -11.93 7.50
N PRO A 177 0.68 -11.10 7.46
CA PRO A 177 -0.32 -11.20 6.41
C PRO A 177 0.25 -10.68 5.10
N LEU A 178 0.76 -11.58 4.26
CA LEU A 178 1.34 -11.23 2.97
C LEU A 178 0.27 -10.60 2.07
N THR A 179 0.34 -9.28 1.93
CA THR A 179 -0.59 -8.50 1.10
C THR A 179 0.21 -7.57 0.19
N PHE A 180 -0.37 -7.14 -0.93
CA PHE A 180 0.28 -6.14 -1.78
C PHE A 180 0.71 -4.89 -1.01
N HIS A 181 -0.12 -4.44 -0.08
CA HIS A 181 0.18 -3.29 0.75
C HIS A 181 1.38 -3.51 1.69
N GLY A 182 1.63 -4.76 2.09
CA GLY A 182 2.81 -5.16 2.87
C GLY A 182 4.13 -4.82 2.19
N LEU A 183 4.22 -4.92 0.86
CA LEU A 183 5.40 -4.52 0.09
C LEU A 183 5.76 -3.04 0.26
N ARG A 184 4.74 -2.18 0.37
CA ARG A 184 4.95 -0.77 0.65
C ARG A 184 5.42 -0.53 2.10
N HIS A 185 5.02 -1.39 3.05
CA HIS A 185 5.61 -1.39 4.41
C HIS A 185 7.09 -1.76 4.36
N THR A 186 7.45 -2.77 3.58
CA THR A 186 8.85 -3.15 3.39
C THR A 186 9.67 -2.00 2.81
N TYR A 187 9.19 -1.36 1.74
CA TYR A 187 9.83 -0.17 1.17
C TYR A 187 10.06 0.93 2.22
N ALA A 188 9.04 1.23 3.02
CA ALA A 188 9.12 2.27 4.04
C ALA A 188 10.15 1.96 5.11
N ALA A 189 10.15 0.72 5.62
CA ALA A 189 11.08 0.25 6.65
C ALA A 189 12.53 0.25 6.16
N GLU A 190 12.78 -0.25 4.94
CA GLU A 190 14.13 -0.25 4.35
C GLU A 190 14.62 1.16 4.06
N LYS A 191 13.75 2.02 3.53
CA LYS A 191 14.13 3.40 3.24
C LYS A 191 14.40 4.20 4.52
N TYR A 192 13.68 3.92 5.59
CA TYR A 192 13.95 4.51 6.90
C TYR A 192 15.33 4.08 7.41
N ARG A 193 15.63 2.76 7.40
CA ARG A 193 16.94 2.25 7.82
C ARG A 193 18.07 2.84 6.97
N GLU A 194 17.95 2.83 5.65
CA GLU A 194 18.93 3.45 4.75
C GLU A 194 19.24 4.91 5.11
N LEU A 195 18.20 5.68 5.46
CA LEU A 195 18.37 7.09 5.83
C LEU A 195 19.02 7.26 7.21
N THR A 196 18.65 6.44 8.18
CA THR A 196 19.29 6.46 9.53
C THR A 196 20.73 5.98 9.47
N ASP A 197 21.01 4.92 8.71
CA ASP A 197 22.37 4.40 8.52
C ASP A 197 23.28 5.40 7.79
N SER A 198 22.69 6.27 6.94
CA SER A 198 23.38 7.38 6.30
C SER A 198 23.61 8.60 7.22
N GLY A 199 23.25 8.51 8.50
CA GLY A 199 23.47 9.54 9.52
C GLY A 199 22.33 10.56 9.67
N LYS A 200 21.16 10.35 9.03
CA LYS A 200 20.00 11.21 9.30
C LYS A 200 19.40 10.93 10.68
N SER A 201 18.90 11.96 11.33
CA SER A 201 18.14 11.77 12.56
C SER A 201 16.88 10.92 12.30
N ALA A 202 16.43 10.19 13.33
CA ALA A 202 15.20 9.39 13.26
C ALA A 202 13.99 10.24 12.80
N LEU A 203 13.93 11.50 13.24
CA LEU A 203 12.87 12.43 12.88
C LEU A 203 12.96 12.83 11.40
N ASP A 204 14.14 13.17 10.90
CA ASP A 204 14.34 13.54 9.49
C ASP A 204 14.07 12.35 8.55
N ALA A 205 14.55 11.15 8.93
CA ALA A 205 14.27 9.92 8.20
C ALA A 205 12.77 9.65 8.13
N HIS A 206 12.05 9.81 9.26
CA HIS A 206 10.60 9.66 9.31
C HIS A 206 9.86 10.64 8.37
N PHE A 207 10.24 11.92 8.38
CA PHE A 207 9.65 12.92 7.48
C PHE A 207 10.00 12.64 6.01
N ALA A 208 11.23 12.21 5.72
CA ALA A 208 11.64 11.87 4.36
C ALA A 208 10.82 10.70 3.82
N VAL A 209 10.66 9.62 4.59
CA VAL A 209 9.82 8.47 4.23
C VAL A 209 8.35 8.90 4.06
N SER A 210 7.83 9.75 4.96
CA SER A 210 6.47 10.28 4.84
C SER A 210 6.23 10.99 3.51
N ARG A 211 7.18 11.81 3.07
CA ARG A 211 7.12 12.51 1.76
C ARG A 211 7.15 11.52 0.59
N LEU A 212 8.07 10.55 0.61
CA LEU A 212 8.18 9.50 -0.42
C LEU A 212 6.89 8.69 -0.54
N LEU A 213 6.24 8.40 0.58
CA LEU A 213 4.97 7.70 0.63
C LEU A 213 3.77 8.62 0.26
N GLY A 214 3.95 9.94 0.20
CA GLY A 214 2.88 10.89 -0.08
C GLY A 214 1.80 10.90 1.01
N HIS A 215 2.21 10.90 2.29
CA HIS A 215 1.32 11.08 3.42
C HIS A 215 1.12 12.57 3.72
N GLU A 216 -0.11 12.98 3.97
CA GLU A 216 -0.41 14.35 4.41
C GLU A 216 -0.06 14.54 5.90
N ARG A 217 -0.20 13.48 6.67
CA ARG A 217 0.06 13.44 8.10
C ARG A 217 1.23 12.49 8.37
N SER A 218 2.24 12.99 9.04
CA SER A 218 3.44 12.20 9.36
C SER A 218 3.16 11.02 10.29
N ASP A 219 2.16 11.16 11.20
CA ASP A 219 1.76 10.08 12.12
C ASP A 219 1.27 8.81 11.39
N VAL A 220 0.73 8.95 10.17
CA VAL A 220 0.35 7.81 9.32
C VAL A 220 1.55 6.95 8.93
N THR A 221 2.74 7.54 8.83
CA THR A 221 3.98 6.81 8.52
C THR A 221 4.35 5.80 9.62
N ASN A 222 3.94 6.04 10.87
CA ASN A 222 4.14 5.10 11.96
C ASN A 222 3.53 3.71 11.72
N ILE A 223 2.49 3.62 10.90
CA ILE A 223 1.88 2.33 10.50
C ILE A 223 2.89 1.48 9.73
N TYR A 224 3.70 2.12 8.91
CA TYR A 224 4.66 1.47 8.00
C TYR A 224 5.98 1.14 8.68
N LEU A 225 6.28 1.74 9.81
CA LEU A 225 7.53 1.54 10.56
C LEU A 225 7.38 0.59 11.76
N ALA A 226 6.33 -0.23 11.78
CA ALA A 226 6.08 -1.19 12.86
C ALA A 226 7.24 -2.18 13.04
N SER A 227 7.85 -2.65 11.95
CA SER A 227 8.98 -3.59 11.98
C SER A 227 10.25 -2.97 12.58
N VAL A 228 10.49 -1.68 12.30
CA VAL A 228 11.66 -0.97 12.83
C VAL A 228 11.56 -0.82 14.34
N ARG A 229 10.38 -0.41 14.84
CA ARG A 229 10.14 -0.22 16.28
C ARG A 229 10.18 -1.50 17.10
N LYS A 230 9.91 -2.66 16.50
CA LYS A 230 10.08 -3.94 17.18
C LYS A 230 11.55 -4.29 17.38
N GLY A 231 12.42 -4.01 16.39
CA GLY A 231 13.87 -4.19 16.50
C GLY A 231 14.48 -3.34 17.62
N GLU A 232 14.14 -2.04 17.66
CA GLU A 232 14.66 -1.11 18.67
C GLU A 232 14.29 -1.48 20.12
N ARG A 233 13.21 -2.24 20.36
CA ARG A 233 12.81 -2.71 21.71
C ARG A 233 13.54 -3.98 22.16
N HIS A 234 14.19 -4.70 21.28
CA HIS A 234 14.97 -5.90 21.61
C HIS A 234 16.45 -5.60 21.85
N GLU A 235 16.89 -4.38 21.55
CA GLU A 235 18.28 -3.92 21.78
C GLU A 235 18.44 -3.07 23.06
N GLN A 236 17.37 -2.88 23.83
CA GLN A 236 17.37 -2.25 25.16
C GLN A 236 17.10 -3.29 26.27
#